data_998806ee8c9d93c6003abc7698619c23
#
_entry.id   998806ee8c9d93c6003abc7698619c23
#
_cell.length_a   1.000
_cell.length_b   1.000
_cell.length_c   1.000
_cell.angle_alpha   90.00
_cell.angle_beta   90.00
_cell.angle_gamma   90.00
#
_symmetry.space_group_name_H-M   'P 1'
#
loop_
_entity.id
_entity.type
_entity.pdbx_description
1 polymer ?
#
loop_
_entity_poly.entity_id
_entity_poly.type
_entity_poly.pdbx_seq_one_letter_code
_entity_poly.pdbx_strand_id
1 'polypeptide(L)'
;MIDLHIHTNYSGGQSNLKEVLQIAQRRKVSIIEITDNNTCEAYKELNNILIAKYYEGKIIPGCEFSTIVNNVPIELIGYNIDTDLAQEEISKLYLSKLDYNIYETNLIIQKCLEMGLKIDVSRIQYDVNKEKGKRAVFKEITRHIENKKYISLIDEEAAKFKATARKFEYIVFGAILKKKKNQETILKLM
;
A
#
# COMPACT_ATOMS: atom_id res chain seq x y z
N MET A 1 -7.86 -21.18 -17.18
CA MET A 1 -8.30 -19.99 -16.43
C MET A 1 -7.31 -18.86 -16.69
N ILE A 2 -7.78 -17.61 -16.75
CA ILE A 2 -6.95 -16.41 -16.96
C ILE A 2 -7.14 -15.52 -15.74
N ASP A 3 -6.05 -14.91 -15.26
CA ASP A 3 -6.08 -13.94 -14.17
C ASP A 3 -5.18 -12.75 -14.53
N LEU A 4 -5.80 -11.61 -14.80
CA LEU A 4 -5.15 -10.41 -15.32
C LEU A 4 -5.09 -9.27 -14.28
N HIS A 5 -5.24 -9.58 -12.98
CA HIS A 5 -5.15 -8.58 -11.92
C HIS A 5 -4.57 -9.21 -10.65
N ILE A 6 -3.24 -9.25 -10.56
CA ILE A 6 -2.52 -9.89 -9.45
C ILE A 6 -1.53 -8.91 -8.84
N HIS A 7 -1.55 -8.80 -7.50
CA HIS A 7 -0.58 -8.04 -6.73
C HIS A 7 0.41 -8.96 -6.01
N THR A 8 1.67 -8.56 -6.04
CA THR A 8 2.74 -9.18 -5.26
C THR A 8 3.07 -8.36 -4.02
N ASN A 9 4.06 -8.82 -3.24
CA ASN A 9 4.58 -8.07 -2.11
C ASN A 9 5.36 -6.80 -2.51
N TYR A 10 5.57 -6.56 -3.79
CA TYR A 10 6.09 -5.26 -4.29
C TYR A 10 5.08 -4.13 -4.09
N SER A 11 3.77 -4.44 -4.03
CA SER A 11 2.71 -3.47 -3.73
C SER A 11 1.82 -3.91 -2.57
N GLY A 12 0.57 -4.22 -2.83
CA GLY A 12 -0.47 -4.56 -1.84
C GLY A 12 -0.60 -6.04 -1.52
N GLY A 13 0.01 -6.93 -2.32
CA GLY A 13 -0.06 -8.38 -2.14
C GLY A 13 0.75 -8.88 -0.94
N GLN A 14 0.45 -10.08 -0.48
CA GLN A 14 1.14 -10.73 0.63
C GLN A 14 2.20 -11.72 0.16
N SER A 15 2.03 -12.28 -1.04
CA SER A 15 2.91 -13.30 -1.62
C SER A 15 4.04 -12.66 -2.43
N ASN A 16 5.23 -13.23 -2.35
CA ASN A 16 6.31 -12.86 -3.24
C ASN A 16 6.06 -13.42 -4.66
N LEU A 17 6.86 -12.96 -5.63
CA LEU A 17 6.71 -13.34 -7.03
C LEU A 17 6.68 -14.85 -7.24
N LYS A 18 7.63 -15.58 -6.65
CA LYS A 18 7.72 -17.05 -6.81
C LYS A 18 6.51 -17.77 -6.25
N GLU A 19 6.00 -17.33 -5.11
CA GLU A 19 4.77 -17.86 -4.52
C GLU A 19 3.55 -17.62 -5.43
N VAL A 20 3.43 -16.42 -6.01
CA VAL A 20 2.37 -16.09 -6.98
C VAL A 20 2.42 -17.04 -8.17
N LEU A 21 3.61 -17.23 -8.77
CA LEU A 21 3.81 -18.14 -9.89
C LEU A 21 3.42 -19.59 -9.53
N GLN A 22 3.84 -20.08 -8.37
CA GLN A 22 3.50 -21.43 -7.89
C GLN A 22 2.00 -21.58 -7.61
N ILE A 23 1.34 -20.54 -7.09
CA ILE A 23 -0.11 -20.56 -6.88
C ILE A 23 -0.83 -20.63 -8.22
N ALA A 24 -0.42 -19.83 -9.20
CA ALA A 24 -0.97 -19.84 -10.55
C ALA A 24 -0.82 -21.22 -11.21
N GLN A 25 0.35 -21.84 -11.08
CA GLN A 25 0.63 -23.19 -11.59
C GLN A 25 -0.30 -24.23 -10.94
N ARG A 26 -0.37 -24.24 -9.61
CA ARG A 26 -1.26 -25.17 -8.87
C ARG A 26 -2.74 -25.00 -9.23
N ARG A 27 -3.18 -23.77 -9.48
CA ARG A 27 -4.55 -23.45 -9.87
C ARG A 27 -4.83 -23.63 -11.36
N LYS A 28 -3.83 -24.06 -12.15
CA LYS A 28 -3.93 -24.23 -13.59
C LYS A 28 -4.40 -22.96 -14.31
N VAL A 29 -3.95 -21.82 -13.85
CA VAL A 29 -4.13 -20.54 -14.54
C VAL A 29 -3.18 -20.53 -15.73
N SER A 30 -3.70 -20.36 -16.93
CA SER A 30 -2.90 -20.46 -18.18
C SER A 30 -2.26 -19.13 -18.59
N ILE A 31 -2.87 -18.02 -18.17
CA ILE A 31 -2.36 -16.67 -18.44
C ILE A 31 -2.51 -15.86 -17.15
N ILE A 32 -1.44 -15.19 -16.75
CA ILE A 32 -1.45 -14.25 -15.62
C ILE A 32 -0.89 -12.91 -16.03
N GLU A 33 -1.27 -11.89 -15.28
CA GLU A 33 -0.63 -10.59 -15.31
C GLU A 33 -0.36 -10.11 -13.88
N ILE A 34 0.84 -9.58 -13.67
CA ILE A 34 1.22 -8.97 -12.40
C ILE A 34 1.02 -7.47 -12.56
N THR A 35 0.10 -6.93 -11.77
CA THR A 35 -0.36 -5.54 -11.85
C THR A 35 -0.11 -4.83 -10.53
N ASP A 36 1.13 -4.86 -10.06
CA ASP A 36 1.48 -4.16 -8.83
C ASP A 36 1.21 -2.65 -8.94
N ASN A 37 0.69 -2.04 -7.88
CA ASN A 37 0.34 -0.62 -7.87
C ASN A 37 1.59 0.26 -7.98
N ASN A 38 1.64 1.08 -9.04
CA ASN A 38 2.68 2.06 -9.30
C ASN A 38 4.10 1.48 -9.18
N THR A 39 4.30 0.24 -9.63
CA THR A 39 5.62 -0.41 -9.68
C THR A 39 5.64 -1.60 -10.64
N CYS A 40 6.73 -1.70 -11.40
CA CYS A 40 7.05 -2.85 -12.27
C CYS A 40 8.24 -3.66 -11.74
N GLU A 41 8.64 -3.48 -10.47
CA GLU A 41 9.83 -4.13 -9.89
C GLU A 41 9.74 -5.66 -9.89
N ALA A 42 8.52 -6.24 -9.82
CA ALA A 42 8.32 -7.68 -9.93
C ALA A 42 8.87 -8.24 -11.26
N TYR A 43 8.82 -7.46 -12.35
CA TYR A 43 9.33 -7.89 -13.66
C TYR A 43 10.87 -7.89 -13.71
N LYS A 44 11.55 -7.03 -12.96
CA LYS A 44 13.01 -7.11 -12.81
C LYS A 44 13.43 -8.39 -12.10
N GLU A 45 12.69 -8.81 -11.06
CA GLU A 45 12.93 -10.11 -10.42
C GLU A 45 12.61 -11.25 -11.39
N LEU A 46 11.54 -11.14 -12.19
CA LEU A 46 11.13 -12.15 -13.16
C LEU A 46 12.24 -12.45 -14.18
N ASN A 47 12.96 -11.42 -14.65
CA ASN A 47 14.07 -11.56 -15.58
C ASN A 47 15.29 -12.30 -14.99
N ASN A 48 15.39 -12.39 -13.66
CA ASN A 48 16.51 -13.01 -12.95
C ASN A 48 16.20 -14.41 -12.43
N ILE A 49 15.01 -14.96 -12.69
CA ILE A 49 14.62 -16.30 -12.24
C ILE A 49 14.32 -17.23 -13.41
N LEU A 50 14.51 -18.53 -13.21
CA LEU A 50 14.06 -19.54 -14.15
C LEU A 50 12.55 -19.77 -13.98
N ILE A 51 11.74 -19.01 -14.69
CA ILE A 51 10.27 -19.00 -14.59
C ILE A 51 9.69 -20.41 -14.71
N ALA A 52 10.18 -21.22 -15.66
CA ALA A 52 9.70 -22.58 -15.91
C ALA A 52 9.77 -23.52 -14.69
N LYS A 53 10.57 -23.18 -13.67
CA LYS A 53 10.56 -23.92 -12.39
C LYS A 53 9.30 -23.67 -11.54
N TYR A 54 8.59 -22.59 -11.80
CA TYR A 54 7.50 -22.13 -10.97
C TYR A 54 6.18 -22.07 -11.72
N TYR A 55 6.22 -21.76 -13.02
CA TYR A 55 5.04 -21.53 -13.82
C TYR A 55 5.31 -21.76 -15.31
N GLU A 56 4.42 -22.52 -15.97
CA GLU A 56 4.52 -22.90 -17.40
C GLU A 56 3.55 -22.09 -18.28
N GLY A 57 2.68 -21.29 -17.68
CA GLY A 57 1.72 -20.46 -18.41
C GLY A 57 2.34 -19.19 -18.96
N LYS A 58 1.52 -18.39 -19.63
CA LYS A 58 1.92 -17.10 -20.20
C LYS A 58 1.84 -16.00 -19.14
N ILE A 59 2.87 -15.15 -19.07
CA ILE A 59 2.86 -13.92 -18.28
C ILE A 59 2.73 -12.74 -19.25
N ILE A 60 1.73 -11.90 -19.04
CA ILE A 60 1.56 -10.63 -19.74
C ILE A 60 2.16 -9.54 -18.85
N PRO A 61 3.03 -8.66 -19.36
CA PRO A 61 3.56 -7.56 -18.56
C PRO A 61 2.50 -6.48 -18.35
N GLY A 62 2.34 -6.02 -17.11
CA GLY A 62 1.37 -4.99 -16.75
C GLY A 62 1.70 -4.23 -15.48
N CYS A 63 0.87 -3.24 -15.18
CA CYS A 63 0.96 -2.44 -13.97
C CYS A 63 -0.40 -1.79 -13.69
N GLU A 64 -0.74 -1.62 -12.42
CA GLU A 64 -1.87 -0.79 -12.00
C GLU A 64 -1.36 0.62 -11.66
N PHE A 65 -1.91 1.63 -12.35
CA PHE A 65 -1.54 3.03 -12.19
C PHE A 65 -2.61 3.78 -11.40
N SER A 66 -2.27 4.30 -10.24
CA SER A 66 -3.13 5.24 -9.53
C SER A 66 -3.07 6.60 -10.22
N THR A 67 -4.21 7.18 -10.55
CA THR A 67 -4.27 8.49 -11.23
C THR A 67 -5.49 9.30 -10.77
N ILE A 68 -5.59 10.55 -11.24
CA ILE A 68 -6.73 11.41 -10.96
C ILE A 68 -7.28 11.94 -12.28
N VAL A 69 -8.56 11.73 -12.49
CA VAL A 69 -9.30 12.32 -13.62
C VAL A 69 -10.43 13.18 -13.07
N ASN A 70 -10.45 14.46 -13.45
CA ASN A 70 -11.45 15.41 -12.97
C ASN A 70 -11.60 15.45 -11.43
N ASN A 71 -10.48 15.41 -10.71
CA ASN A 71 -10.40 15.34 -9.24
C ASN A 71 -10.97 14.04 -8.63
N VAL A 72 -11.20 13.01 -9.42
CA VAL A 72 -11.63 11.69 -8.95
C VAL A 72 -10.44 10.73 -9.03
N PRO A 73 -9.99 10.14 -7.90
CA PRO A 73 -8.98 9.08 -7.94
C PRO A 73 -9.52 7.87 -8.67
N ILE A 74 -8.75 7.39 -9.63
CA ILE A 74 -9.04 6.15 -10.37
C ILE A 74 -7.78 5.29 -10.43
N GLU A 75 -7.96 4.00 -10.66
CA GLU A 75 -6.91 3.04 -10.92
C GLU A 75 -7.06 2.54 -12.35
N LEU A 76 -5.96 2.57 -13.11
CA LEU A 76 -5.92 2.11 -14.50
C LEU A 76 -4.97 0.92 -14.58
N ILE A 77 -5.41 -0.16 -15.21
CA ILE A 77 -4.55 -1.31 -15.48
C ILE A 77 -4.03 -1.20 -16.91
N GLY A 78 -2.71 -1.14 -17.03
CA GLY A 78 -2.01 -1.19 -18.29
C GLY A 78 -1.63 -2.62 -18.63
N TYR A 79 -2.08 -3.12 -19.76
CA TYR A 79 -1.81 -4.47 -20.27
C TYR A 79 -0.77 -4.45 -21.37
N ASN A 80 0.16 -5.44 -21.36
CA ASN A 80 1.19 -5.62 -22.37
C ASN A 80 2.05 -4.37 -22.57
N ILE A 81 2.45 -3.76 -21.46
CA ILE A 81 3.25 -2.54 -21.41
C ILE A 81 4.75 -2.85 -21.48
N ASP A 82 5.53 -1.85 -21.85
CA ASP A 82 6.97 -1.83 -21.61
C ASP A 82 7.23 -1.55 -20.12
N THR A 83 7.64 -2.58 -19.38
CA THR A 83 7.80 -2.50 -17.93
C THR A 83 8.99 -1.66 -17.49
N ASP A 84 10.04 -1.56 -18.31
CA ASP A 84 11.23 -0.77 -17.99
C ASP A 84 10.92 0.71 -18.17
N LEU A 85 10.30 1.07 -19.30
CA LEU A 85 9.84 2.43 -19.55
C LEU A 85 8.80 2.87 -18.51
N ALA A 86 7.83 2.00 -18.22
CA ALA A 86 6.82 2.28 -17.20
C ALA A 86 7.45 2.51 -15.82
N GLN A 87 8.42 1.68 -15.41
CA GLN A 87 9.13 1.84 -14.15
C GLN A 87 9.93 3.15 -14.10
N GLU A 88 10.56 3.53 -15.21
CA GLU A 88 11.29 4.80 -15.30
C GLU A 88 10.34 5.99 -15.05
N GLU A 89 9.18 6.03 -15.74
CA GLU A 89 8.20 7.10 -15.58
C GLU A 89 7.55 7.09 -14.18
N ILE A 90 7.21 5.92 -13.65
CA ILE A 90 6.71 5.76 -12.29
C ILE A 90 7.69 6.36 -11.28
N SER A 91 8.99 6.07 -11.43
CA SER A 91 10.03 6.54 -10.51
C SER A 91 10.20 8.06 -10.49
N LYS A 92 9.76 8.76 -11.53
CA LYS A 92 9.73 10.22 -11.60
C LYS A 92 8.53 10.82 -10.86
N LEU A 93 7.43 10.08 -10.75
CA LEU A 93 6.14 10.56 -10.26
C LEU A 93 5.82 10.10 -8.84
N TYR A 94 6.32 8.93 -8.44
CA TYR A 94 5.95 8.30 -7.18
C TYR A 94 7.16 8.04 -6.29
N LEU A 95 6.95 8.16 -4.99
CA LEU A 95 7.92 7.74 -4.00
C LEU A 95 8.10 6.21 -4.03
N SER A 96 9.31 5.74 -3.76
CA SER A 96 9.52 4.32 -3.50
C SER A 96 8.63 3.85 -2.34
N LYS A 97 8.34 2.55 -2.26
CA LYS A 97 7.57 1.96 -1.16
C LYS A 97 8.18 2.30 0.21
N LEU A 98 9.51 2.36 0.26
CA LEU A 98 10.27 2.72 1.46
C LEU A 98 10.03 4.18 1.83
N ASP A 99 10.27 5.09 0.89
CA ASP A 99 10.12 6.53 1.10
C ASP A 99 8.66 6.89 1.40
N TYR A 100 7.71 6.22 0.74
CA TYR A 100 6.29 6.39 1.02
C TYR A 100 5.93 5.95 2.45
N ASN A 101 6.49 4.82 2.93
CA ASN A 101 6.28 4.37 4.31
C ASN A 101 6.78 5.41 5.32
N ILE A 102 7.95 5.98 5.09
CA ILE A 102 8.53 7.04 5.92
C ILE A 102 7.65 8.30 5.87
N TYR A 103 7.30 8.74 4.67
CA TYR A 103 6.45 9.91 4.45
C TYR A 103 5.08 9.76 5.12
N GLU A 104 4.36 8.64 4.88
CA GLU A 104 3.06 8.34 5.49
C GLU A 104 3.15 8.36 7.02
N THR A 105 4.21 7.77 7.58
CA THR A 105 4.43 7.71 9.03
C THR A 105 4.59 9.11 9.62
N ASN A 106 5.43 9.94 9.02
CA ASN A 106 5.68 11.30 9.48
C ASN A 106 4.41 12.17 9.36
N LEU A 107 3.65 12.01 8.28
CA LEU A 107 2.39 12.72 8.09
C LEU A 107 1.36 12.33 9.18
N ILE A 108 1.28 11.05 9.53
CA ILE A 108 0.38 10.56 10.58
C ILE A 108 0.80 11.14 11.94
N ILE A 109 2.10 11.11 12.28
CA ILE A 109 2.63 11.70 13.52
C ILE A 109 2.23 13.18 13.59
N GLN A 110 2.51 13.94 12.56
CA GLN A 110 2.16 15.36 12.49
C GLN A 110 0.67 15.59 12.73
N LYS A 111 -0.18 14.81 12.06
CA LYS A 111 -1.64 14.92 12.21
C LYS A 111 -2.13 14.57 13.62
N CYS A 112 -1.55 13.55 14.22
CA CYS A 112 -1.88 13.19 15.59
C CYS A 112 -1.54 14.33 16.56
N LEU A 113 -0.38 14.96 16.40
CA LEU A 113 0.03 16.12 17.20
C LEU A 113 -0.88 17.33 16.99
N GLU A 114 -1.23 17.64 15.73
CA GLU A 114 -2.18 18.71 15.40
C GLU A 114 -3.59 18.48 16.02
N MET A 115 -3.99 17.23 16.19
CA MET A 115 -5.24 16.85 16.86
C MET A 115 -5.15 16.87 18.39
N GLY A 116 -3.97 17.13 18.95
CA GLY A 116 -3.73 17.18 20.38
C GLY A 116 -3.58 15.80 21.04
N LEU A 117 -3.26 14.75 20.27
CA LEU A 117 -2.89 13.46 20.86
C LEU A 117 -1.52 13.55 21.53
N LYS A 118 -1.38 12.89 22.68
CA LYS A 118 -0.07 12.69 23.31
C LYS A 118 0.68 11.59 22.58
N ILE A 119 1.90 11.91 22.11
CA ILE A 119 2.79 11.01 21.40
C ILE A 119 4.22 11.34 21.82
N ASP A 120 4.98 10.34 22.24
CA ASP A 120 6.43 10.44 22.37
C ASP A 120 7.07 9.93 21.07
N VAL A 121 7.43 10.86 20.20
CA VAL A 121 8.00 10.54 18.87
C VAL A 121 9.30 9.72 18.99
N SER A 122 10.07 9.89 20.07
CA SER A 122 11.32 9.16 20.29
C SER A 122 11.13 7.65 20.48
N ARG A 123 9.92 7.25 20.87
CA ARG A 123 9.52 5.84 21.05
C ARG A 123 8.98 5.18 19.79
N ILE A 124 8.74 5.95 18.73
CA ILE A 124 8.25 5.41 17.47
C ILE A 124 9.44 4.84 16.70
N GLN A 125 9.74 3.57 16.98
CA GLN A 125 10.81 2.81 16.34
C GLN A 125 10.22 1.65 15.57
N TYR A 126 10.64 1.46 14.31
CA TYR A 126 10.21 0.38 13.44
C TYR A 126 11.26 0.11 12.35
N ASP A 127 11.33 -1.13 11.90
CA ASP A 127 12.13 -1.48 10.72
C ASP A 127 11.35 -1.14 9.46
N VAL A 128 11.72 -0.03 8.83
CA VAL A 128 11.04 0.51 7.65
C VAL A 128 10.98 -0.48 6.47
N ASN A 129 11.90 -1.44 6.41
CA ASN A 129 11.93 -2.48 5.38
C ASN A 129 10.96 -3.64 5.66
N LYS A 130 10.57 -3.84 6.92
CA LYS A 130 9.79 -5.01 7.35
C LYS A 130 8.37 -4.66 7.78
N GLU A 131 8.15 -3.44 8.27
CA GLU A 131 6.84 -3.07 8.81
C GLU A 131 6.42 -1.65 8.40
N LYS A 132 5.11 -1.41 8.47
CA LYS A 132 4.55 -0.08 8.24
C LYS A 132 4.66 0.75 9.52
N GLY A 133 5.31 1.92 9.44
CA GLY A 133 5.53 2.81 10.58
C GLY A 133 4.25 3.27 11.27
N LYS A 134 3.12 3.34 10.55
CA LYS A 134 1.81 3.63 11.13
C LYS A 134 1.41 2.67 12.26
N ARG A 135 1.90 1.43 12.28
CA ARG A 135 1.67 0.49 13.38
C ARG A 135 2.43 0.89 14.64
N ALA A 136 3.67 1.37 14.48
CA ALA A 136 4.46 1.88 15.60
C ALA A 136 3.83 3.15 16.19
N VAL A 137 3.34 4.05 15.33
CA VAL A 137 2.59 5.24 15.76
C VAL A 137 1.33 4.85 16.54
N PHE A 138 0.56 3.89 16.05
CA PHE A 138 -0.64 3.41 16.73
C PHE A 138 -0.32 2.82 18.11
N LYS A 139 0.72 1.99 18.22
CA LYS A 139 1.18 1.45 19.50
C LYS A 139 1.53 2.55 20.48
N GLU A 140 2.21 3.61 20.03
CA GLU A 140 2.56 4.74 20.87
C GLU A 140 1.31 5.52 21.32
N ILE A 141 0.39 5.82 20.43
CA ILE A 141 -0.87 6.50 20.77
C ILE A 141 -1.63 5.76 21.87
N THR A 142 -1.69 4.43 21.79
CA THR A 142 -2.45 3.60 22.75
C THR A 142 -1.80 3.47 24.11
N ARG A 143 -0.52 3.84 24.26
CA ARG A 143 0.18 3.87 25.57
C ARG A 143 -0.26 5.01 26.46
N HIS A 144 -0.76 6.10 25.89
CA HIS A 144 -1.12 7.29 26.62
C HIS A 144 -2.60 7.27 26.99
N ILE A 145 -2.91 7.19 28.29
CA ILE A 145 -4.29 7.13 28.79
C ILE A 145 -5.11 8.36 28.40
N GLU A 146 -4.46 9.50 28.22
CA GLU A 146 -5.07 10.76 27.83
C GLU A 146 -5.64 10.70 26.40
N ASN A 147 -5.11 9.80 25.57
CA ASN A 147 -5.63 9.57 24.21
C ASN A 147 -6.91 8.72 24.19
N LYS A 148 -7.29 8.12 25.33
CA LYS A 148 -8.41 7.20 25.44
C LYS A 148 -9.74 7.82 24.94
N LYS A 149 -9.93 9.12 25.18
CA LYS A 149 -11.11 9.85 24.67
C LYS A 149 -11.23 9.90 23.16
N TYR A 150 -10.09 9.90 22.44
CA TYR A 150 -10.06 9.86 20.98
C TYR A 150 -10.26 8.43 20.46
N ILE A 151 -9.68 7.45 21.16
CA ILE A 151 -9.78 6.03 20.82
C ILE A 151 -11.21 5.53 21.02
N SER A 152 -11.91 5.94 22.10
CA SER A 152 -13.30 5.54 22.36
C SER A 152 -14.28 6.00 21.28
N LEU A 153 -14.09 7.21 20.77
CA LEU A 153 -14.90 7.73 19.64
C LEU A 153 -14.74 6.90 18.36
N ILE A 154 -13.54 6.33 18.19
CA ILE A 154 -13.19 5.50 17.04
C ILE A 154 -13.69 4.07 17.24
N ASP A 155 -13.63 3.55 18.47
CA ASP A 155 -14.16 2.23 18.83
C ASP A 155 -15.68 2.16 18.64
N GLU A 156 -16.43 3.23 18.92
CA GLU A 156 -17.87 3.29 18.65
C GLU A 156 -18.19 3.21 17.15
N GLU A 157 -17.42 3.91 16.30
CA GLU A 157 -17.58 3.81 14.85
C GLU A 157 -17.13 2.44 14.32
N ALA A 158 -16.01 1.91 14.82
CA ALA A 158 -15.52 0.60 14.44
C ALA A 158 -16.47 -0.53 14.85
N ALA A 159 -17.10 -0.44 16.02
CA ALA A 159 -18.11 -1.40 16.49
C ALA A 159 -19.36 -1.41 15.61
N LYS A 160 -19.81 -0.25 15.12
CA LYS A 160 -20.93 -0.14 14.17
C LYS A 160 -20.66 -0.89 12.85
N PHE A 161 -19.39 -1.01 12.43
CA PHE A 161 -19.01 -1.66 11.19
C PHE A 161 -18.51 -3.10 11.36
N LYS A 162 -18.62 -3.70 12.55
CA LYS A 162 -18.07 -5.05 12.87
C LYS A 162 -16.61 -5.21 12.42
N ALA A 163 -15.80 -4.19 12.62
CA ALA A 163 -14.45 -4.14 12.10
C ALA A 163 -13.46 -4.88 12.98
N THR A 164 -12.63 -5.74 12.38
CA THR A 164 -11.45 -6.33 13.03
C THR A 164 -10.38 -5.27 13.31
N ALA A 165 -9.43 -5.52 14.21
CA ALA A 165 -8.34 -4.60 14.55
C ALA A 165 -7.59 -4.02 13.33
N ARG A 166 -7.46 -4.76 12.22
CA ARG A 166 -6.88 -4.27 10.95
C ARG A 166 -7.74 -3.20 10.26
N LYS A 167 -9.07 -3.32 10.34
CA LYS A 167 -9.98 -2.29 9.83
C LYS A 167 -9.95 -1.04 10.69
N PHE A 168 -9.67 -1.18 11.97
CA PHE A 168 -9.53 -0.11 12.93
C PHE A 168 -8.36 0.84 12.58
N GLU A 169 -7.15 0.31 12.32
CA GLU A 169 -6.02 1.12 11.81
C GLU A 169 -6.43 1.91 10.55
N TYR A 170 -7.18 1.28 9.65
CA TYR A 170 -7.64 1.90 8.41
C TYR A 170 -8.68 3.00 8.64
N ILE A 171 -9.58 2.83 9.61
CA ILE A 171 -10.62 3.80 9.94
C ILE A 171 -9.98 5.01 10.63
N VAL A 172 -9.11 4.81 11.62
CA VAL A 172 -8.43 5.89 12.34
C VAL A 172 -7.59 6.74 11.40
N PHE A 173 -6.69 6.11 10.69
CA PHE A 173 -5.78 6.84 9.82
C PHE A 173 -6.47 7.28 8.52
N GLY A 174 -7.45 6.54 8.03
CA GLY A 174 -8.30 6.96 6.93
C GLY A 174 -9.19 8.15 7.27
N ALA A 175 -9.72 8.25 8.49
CA ALA A 175 -10.49 9.41 8.95
C ALA A 175 -9.59 10.64 9.18
N ILE A 176 -8.40 10.41 9.76
CA ILE A 176 -7.36 11.45 9.93
C ILE A 176 -6.93 12.00 8.56
N LEU A 177 -6.70 11.13 7.60
CA LEU A 177 -6.28 11.51 6.24
C LEU A 177 -7.45 12.10 5.41
N LYS A 178 -8.71 11.61 5.57
CA LYS A 178 -9.88 12.14 4.86
C LYS A 178 -10.28 13.56 5.28
N LYS A 179 -10.05 13.95 6.52
CA LYS A 179 -10.31 15.34 6.94
C LYS A 179 -9.47 16.37 6.18
N LYS A 180 -8.36 15.96 5.55
CA LYS A 180 -7.54 16.83 4.70
C LYS A 180 -7.85 16.73 3.20
N LYS A 181 -8.65 15.75 2.74
CA LYS A 181 -9.05 15.66 1.32
C LYS A 181 -9.86 16.87 0.84
N ASN A 182 -10.37 17.70 1.74
CA ASN A 182 -11.08 18.93 1.39
C ASN A 182 -10.19 20.15 1.29
N GLN A 183 -8.87 20.08 1.50
CA GLN A 183 -7.95 21.22 1.37
C GLN A 183 -6.56 20.79 0.85
N GLU A 184 -6.32 21.06 -0.45
CA GLU A 184 -5.07 21.49 -1.09
C GLU A 184 -3.77 20.65 -1.06
N THR A 185 -3.67 19.47 -0.46
CA THR A 185 -2.34 18.83 -0.30
C THR A 185 -2.07 17.67 -1.26
N ILE A 186 -3.05 17.13 -1.94
CA ILE A 186 -2.86 16.08 -2.96
C ILE A 186 -2.29 16.66 -4.27
N LEU A 187 -2.56 17.91 -4.56
CA LEU A 187 -2.08 18.62 -5.78
C LEU A 187 -0.59 18.98 -5.78
N LYS A 188 0.14 18.77 -4.68
CA LYS A 188 1.60 19.02 -4.62
C LYS A 188 2.45 17.75 -4.62
N LEU A 189 1.82 16.58 -4.71
CA LEU A 189 2.49 15.27 -4.73
C LEU A 189 2.21 14.52 -6.05
N MET A 190 1.64 15.23 -7.02
CA MET A 190 1.52 14.81 -8.42
C MET A 190 2.35 15.74 -9.28
#